data_49514c50133b0bc69b474fbc3fa6270e
#
_entry.id   49514c50133b0bc69b474fbc3fa6270e
#
_cell.length_a   1.000
_cell.length_b   1.000
_cell.length_c   1.000
_cell.angle_alpha   90.00
_cell.angle_beta   90.00
_cell.angle_gamma   90.00
#
_symmetry.space_group_name_H-M   'P 1'
#
loop_
_entity.id
_entity.type
_entity.pdbx_description
1 polymer ?
#
loop_
_entity_poly.entity_id
_entity_poly.type
_entity_poly.pdbx_seq_one_letter_code
_entity_poly.pdbx_strand_id
1 'polypeptide(L)'
;MLLLFCCVSLPAVHASVHPGSTKLYTAENPLIYEDACDLWPYSYINDEGQPEGFNIDLIERLLQELNIPYIIRLKPQQEAFQDLKTGKSDLTLGLASGFHDEFGLYGRHAITLFTQSVVTPKNKEIEIKTFRDLSKEGLEVIVNDSSLCHHLMLDYGWGNNAIVSRDMKKSIQQVSIEEKGQIVWNTLSLQWLINRFHLDNLELTPVNMPHGEYKFMSKDQHLLDQLDEAYANLYTDDEIRPIENKWFYPEHEGPGTPDWVWYLVGLALILLAIAIVYTVIYQLHNRRVTKANSQLNRRLALIIETSKVRMWTYDVKDQLFAWRNDN
;
A
#
# COMPACT_ATOMS: atom_id res chain seq x y z
N MET A 1 50.34 -12.64 -55.03
CA MET A 1 49.46 -12.91 -53.88
C MET A 1 49.03 -11.58 -53.27
N LEU A 2 47.93 -11.01 -53.81
CA LEU A 2 47.42 -9.68 -53.47
C LEU A 2 46.42 -9.84 -52.31
N LEU A 3 46.74 -9.24 -51.13
CA LEU A 3 45.80 -9.16 -50.00
C LEU A 3 44.92 -7.92 -50.16
N LEU A 4 43.64 -8.13 -50.47
CA LEU A 4 42.63 -7.08 -50.43
C LEU A 4 42.25 -6.82 -48.98
N PHE A 5 42.52 -5.59 -48.49
CA PHE A 5 42.00 -5.05 -47.22
C PHE A 5 40.56 -4.53 -47.51
N CYS A 6 39.60 -5.21 -46.95
CA CYS A 6 38.20 -4.77 -46.99
C CYS A 6 37.99 -3.83 -45.78
N CYS A 7 37.98 -2.49 -45.98
CA CYS A 7 37.55 -1.53 -45.01
C CYS A 7 36.04 -1.58 -44.86
N VAL A 8 35.56 -2.17 -43.74
CA VAL A 8 34.15 -2.07 -43.34
C VAL A 8 34.00 -0.72 -42.61
N SER A 9 33.39 0.24 -43.29
CA SER A 9 32.96 1.50 -42.69
C SER A 9 31.73 1.25 -41.83
N LEU A 10 31.87 1.34 -40.48
CA LEU A 10 30.75 1.39 -39.53
C LEU A 10 30.00 2.72 -39.75
N PRO A 11 28.67 2.72 -39.85
CA PRO A 11 27.89 3.95 -39.88
C PRO A 11 28.04 4.68 -38.52
N ALA A 12 28.52 5.91 -38.60
CA ALA A 12 28.49 6.82 -37.45
C ALA A 12 27.02 7.08 -37.10
N VAL A 13 26.62 6.60 -35.91
CA VAL A 13 25.35 7.01 -35.30
C VAL A 13 25.47 8.49 -34.99
N HIS A 14 24.86 9.32 -35.80
CA HIS A 14 24.70 10.74 -35.53
C HIS A 14 23.68 10.85 -34.40
N ALA A 15 24.17 10.96 -33.16
CA ALA A 15 23.37 11.49 -32.04
C ALA A 15 23.03 12.94 -32.44
N SER A 16 21.77 13.21 -32.77
CA SER A 16 21.24 14.56 -32.92
C SER A 16 21.24 15.23 -31.57
N VAL A 17 22.28 15.99 -31.28
CA VAL A 17 22.31 16.90 -30.13
C VAL A 17 21.37 18.05 -30.47
N HIS A 18 20.20 18.04 -29.89
CA HIS A 18 19.35 19.23 -29.82
C HIS A 18 20.08 20.28 -28.94
N PRO A 19 20.17 21.55 -29.35
CA PRO A 19 20.79 22.60 -28.55
C PRO A 19 19.78 23.08 -27.49
N GLY A 20 19.62 22.30 -26.42
CA GLY A 20 19.04 22.73 -25.16
C GLY A 20 20.16 22.79 -24.14
N SER A 21 20.32 23.92 -23.48
CA SER A 21 21.29 24.10 -22.41
C SER A 21 20.97 23.06 -21.31
N THR A 22 21.71 21.94 -21.30
CA THR A 22 21.63 20.96 -20.23
C THR A 22 22.21 21.59 -18.97
N LYS A 23 21.33 21.96 -18.03
CA LYS A 23 21.75 22.39 -16.70
C LYS A 23 22.47 21.21 -16.04
N LEU A 24 23.73 21.41 -15.66
CA LEU A 24 24.49 20.39 -14.93
C LEU A 24 24.16 20.52 -13.44
N TYR A 25 23.63 19.45 -12.86
CA TYR A 25 23.35 19.38 -11.44
C TYR A 25 24.57 18.81 -10.69
N THR A 26 25.01 19.50 -9.66
CA THR A 26 26.16 19.13 -8.81
C THR A 26 25.78 19.30 -7.34
N ALA A 27 26.65 18.87 -6.43
CA ALA A 27 26.44 19.07 -5.00
C ALA A 27 26.33 20.57 -4.62
N GLU A 28 27.05 21.47 -5.35
CA GLU A 28 26.98 22.92 -5.14
C GLU A 28 25.75 23.56 -5.84
N ASN A 29 25.20 22.89 -6.85
CA ASN A 29 24.04 23.35 -7.61
C ASN A 29 23.06 22.17 -7.81
N PRO A 30 22.39 21.69 -6.75
CA PRO A 30 21.49 20.54 -6.82
C PRO A 30 20.21 20.88 -7.58
N LEU A 31 19.54 19.85 -8.09
CA LEU A 31 18.20 19.97 -8.64
C LEU A 31 17.22 20.38 -7.53
N ILE A 32 16.36 21.34 -7.81
CA ILE A 32 15.33 21.78 -6.89
C ILE A 32 13.99 21.21 -7.34
N TYR A 33 13.49 20.21 -6.61
CA TYR A 33 12.14 19.70 -6.77
C TYR A 33 11.19 20.39 -5.79
N GLU A 34 10.11 20.98 -6.31
CA GLU A 34 9.06 21.59 -5.49
C GLU A 34 7.71 20.95 -5.80
N ASP A 35 6.91 20.68 -4.77
CA ASP A 35 5.59 20.07 -4.89
C ASP A 35 4.64 20.61 -3.83
N ALA A 36 3.36 20.22 -3.91
CA ALA A 36 2.34 20.61 -2.96
C ALA A 36 2.66 20.16 -1.54
N CYS A 37 2.38 20.99 -0.55
CA CYS A 37 2.61 20.65 0.86
C CYS A 37 1.40 20.01 1.55
N ASP A 38 0.28 19.82 0.84
CA ASP A 38 -1.01 19.37 1.39
C ASP A 38 -1.80 18.44 0.45
N LEU A 39 -1.13 17.80 -0.50
CA LEU A 39 -1.70 16.84 -1.46
C LEU A 39 -1.55 15.40 -0.94
N TRP A 40 -2.28 15.02 0.06
CA TRP A 40 -2.30 13.69 0.66
C TRP A 40 -2.84 12.60 -0.31
N PRO A 41 -2.26 11.40 -0.39
CA PRO A 41 -0.99 10.91 0.16
C PRO A 41 0.21 11.16 -0.77
N TYR A 42 0.08 12.02 -1.77
CA TYR A 42 1.07 12.23 -2.83
C TYR A 42 2.29 13.02 -2.36
N SER A 43 2.04 14.21 -1.80
CA SER A 43 3.07 15.08 -1.23
C SER A 43 2.48 15.93 -0.12
N TYR A 44 3.11 15.89 1.05
CA TYR A 44 2.64 16.65 2.21
C TYR A 44 3.76 16.83 3.24
N ILE A 45 3.57 17.77 4.15
CA ILE A 45 4.45 17.93 5.30
C ILE A 45 3.87 17.11 6.45
N ASN A 46 4.65 16.16 6.98
CA ASN A 46 4.24 15.32 8.09
C ASN A 46 4.25 16.07 9.44
N ASP A 47 3.85 15.38 10.51
CA ASP A 47 3.77 15.97 11.85
C ASP A 47 5.16 16.39 12.42
N GLU A 48 6.25 15.87 11.84
CA GLU A 48 7.65 16.20 12.19
C GLU A 48 8.19 17.37 11.35
N GLY A 49 7.40 17.90 10.43
CA GLY A 49 7.79 18.97 9.52
C GLY A 49 8.65 18.53 8.33
N GLN A 50 8.67 17.24 8.01
CA GLN A 50 9.43 16.68 6.90
C GLN A 50 8.55 16.41 5.68
N PRO A 51 9.09 16.54 4.45
CA PRO A 51 8.43 16.09 3.23
C PRO A 51 8.15 14.58 3.27
N GLU A 52 6.94 14.18 2.92
CA GLU A 52 6.51 12.80 2.89
C GLU A 52 5.44 12.60 1.81
N GLY A 53 5.34 11.37 1.25
CA GLY A 53 4.31 11.01 0.29
C GLY A 53 4.83 10.20 -0.88
N PHE A 54 3.90 9.71 -1.71
CA PHE A 54 4.22 8.92 -2.91
C PHE A 54 5.16 9.65 -3.85
N ASN A 55 4.89 10.94 -4.15
CA ASN A 55 5.71 11.74 -5.05
C ASN A 55 7.14 11.90 -4.51
N ILE A 56 7.27 11.99 -3.18
CA ILE A 56 8.57 12.17 -2.53
C ILE A 56 9.41 10.90 -2.66
N ASP A 57 8.85 9.75 -2.28
CA ASP A 57 9.55 8.47 -2.41
C ASP A 57 9.93 8.17 -3.87
N LEU A 58 9.02 8.48 -4.79
CA LEU A 58 9.24 8.26 -6.22
C LEU A 58 10.35 9.15 -6.79
N ILE A 59 10.31 10.46 -6.53
CA ILE A 59 11.31 11.39 -7.07
C ILE A 59 12.70 11.14 -6.47
N GLU A 60 12.77 10.79 -5.18
CA GLU A 60 14.02 10.40 -4.55
C GLU A 60 14.62 9.17 -5.25
N ARG A 61 13.80 8.13 -5.51
CA ARG A 61 14.28 6.93 -6.20
C ARG A 61 14.76 7.22 -7.63
N LEU A 62 14.02 8.05 -8.38
CA LEU A 62 14.38 8.45 -9.74
C LEU A 62 15.68 9.27 -9.79
N LEU A 63 15.84 10.26 -8.89
CA LEU A 63 17.03 11.10 -8.86
C LEU A 63 18.27 10.33 -8.36
N GLN A 64 18.09 9.36 -7.48
CA GLN A 64 19.14 8.41 -7.09
C GLN A 64 19.58 7.54 -8.27
N GLU A 65 18.65 7.02 -9.07
CA GLU A 65 18.96 6.24 -10.28
C GLU A 65 19.76 7.06 -11.28
N LEU A 66 19.41 8.33 -11.46
CA LEU A 66 20.10 9.26 -12.36
C LEU A 66 21.40 9.85 -11.76
N ASN A 67 21.72 9.56 -10.48
CA ASN A 67 22.83 10.15 -9.75
C ASN A 67 22.80 11.69 -9.77
N ILE A 68 21.62 12.30 -9.69
CA ILE A 68 21.39 13.74 -9.68
C ILE A 68 21.28 14.20 -8.21
N PRO A 69 22.14 15.11 -7.71
CA PRO A 69 21.96 15.73 -6.40
C PRO A 69 20.72 16.62 -6.38
N TYR A 70 19.92 16.55 -5.30
CA TYR A 70 18.65 17.23 -5.23
C TYR A 70 18.34 17.84 -3.87
N ILE A 71 17.40 18.79 -3.88
CA ILE A 71 16.73 19.37 -2.70
C ILE A 71 15.22 19.29 -2.96
N ILE A 72 14.48 18.75 -1.98
CA ILE A 72 13.01 18.71 -2.01
C ILE A 72 12.47 19.83 -1.13
N ARG A 73 11.49 20.58 -1.66
CA ARG A 73 10.77 21.62 -0.94
C ARG A 73 9.29 21.48 -1.19
N LEU A 74 8.48 21.49 -0.14
CA LEU A 74 7.04 21.50 -0.25
C LEU A 74 6.48 22.88 0.05
N LYS A 75 5.58 23.32 -0.80
CA LYS A 75 4.95 24.67 -0.76
C LYS A 75 3.48 24.56 -1.15
N PRO A 76 2.68 25.64 -0.94
CA PRO A 76 1.41 25.74 -1.64
C PRO A 76 1.59 25.56 -3.15
N GLN A 77 0.80 24.71 -3.76
CA GLN A 77 1.00 24.25 -5.15
C GLN A 77 1.19 25.39 -6.16
N GLN A 78 0.42 26.46 -6.01
CA GLN A 78 0.55 27.63 -6.87
C GLN A 78 1.92 28.32 -6.76
N GLU A 79 2.52 28.32 -5.57
CA GLU A 79 3.86 28.87 -5.37
C GLU A 79 4.93 28.01 -6.05
N ALA A 80 4.80 26.66 -5.96
CA ALA A 80 5.69 25.74 -6.65
C ALA A 80 5.64 25.94 -8.18
N PHE A 81 4.45 26.15 -8.76
CA PHE A 81 4.32 26.46 -10.19
C PHE A 81 4.94 27.80 -10.56
N GLN A 82 4.75 28.83 -9.75
CA GLN A 82 5.38 30.14 -10.00
C GLN A 82 6.90 30.08 -9.87
N ASP A 83 7.42 29.29 -8.94
CA ASP A 83 8.85 29.10 -8.81
C ASP A 83 9.44 28.31 -9.98
N LEU A 84 8.73 27.31 -10.52
CA LEU A 84 9.08 26.66 -11.77
C LEU A 84 9.08 27.66 -12.94
N LYS A 85 8.02 28.46 -13.10
CA LYS A 85 7.89 29.47 -14.15
C LYS A 85 9.03 30.49 -14.11
N THR A 86 9.44 30.90 -12.93
CA THR A 86 10.53 31.89 -12.75
C THR A 86 11.93 31.26 -12.72
N GLY A 87 12.05 29.93 -12.74
CA GLY A 87 13.33 29.20 -12.71
C GLY A 87 13.97 29.15 -11.34
N LYS A 88 13.22 29.32 -10.26
CA LYS A 88 13.69 29.12 -8.89
C LYS A 88 13.61 27.65 -8.47
N SER A 89 12.76 26.86 -9.13
CA SER A 89 12.76 25.39 -9.06
C SER A 89 12.99 24.83 -10.45
N ASP A 90 13.38 23.55 -10.52
CA ASP A 90 13.72 22.86 -11.76
C ASP A 90 12.65 21.87 -12.17
N LEU A 91 11.93 21.33 -11.21
CA LEU A 91 11.00 20.22 -11.41
C LEU A 91 9.84 20.32 -10.41
N THR A 92 8.64 19.96 -10.88
CA THR A 92 7.44 19.77 -10.07
C THR A 92 6.58 18.65 -10.65
N LEU A 93 5.51 18.28 -9.95
CA LEU A 93 4.45 17.46 -10.51
C LEU A 93 3.24 18.33 -10.83
N GLY A 94 2.75 18.26 -12.07
CA GLY A 94 1.65 19.07 -12.55
C GLY A 94 0.48 18.27 -13.08
N LEU A 95 -0.72 18.87 -13.01
CA LEU A 95 -1.93 18.33 -13.62
C LEU A 95 -1.87 18.48 -15.15
N ALA A 96 -1.74 17.38 -15.85
CA ALA A 96 -1.55 17.34 -17.30
C ALA A 96 -2.88 17.43 -18.06
N SER A 97 -3.60 18.52 -17.87
CA SER A 97 -4.90 18.74 -18.53
C SER A 97 -5.00 20.10 -19.24
N GLY A 98 -3.84 20.68 -19.58
CA GLY A 98 -3.76 21.97 -20.27
C GLY A 98 -3.86 23.18 -19.34
N PHE A 99 -4.23 23.01 -18.09
CA PHE A 99 -4.39 24.13 -17.14
C PHE A 99 -3.08 24.71 -16.63
N HIS A 100 -1.98 23.96 -16.74
CA HIS A 100 -0.67 24.36 -16.23
C HIS A 100 0.40 24.52 -17.33
N ASP A 101 0.02 24.51 -18.60
CA ASP A 101 0.94 24.60 -19.76
C ASP A 101 1.80 25.87 -19.73
N GLU A 102 1.34 26.92 -19.11
CA GLU A 102 2.08 28.17 -19.00
C GLU A 102 3.29 28.12 -18.06
N PHE A 103 3.38 27.09 -17.19
CA PHE A 103 4.44 26.96 -16.19
C PHE A 103 5.64 26.16 -16.66
N GLY A 104 5.43 25.18 -17.55
CA GLY A 104 6.51 24.31 -18.05
C GLY A 104 6.04 23.28 -19.07
N LEU A 105 6.94 22.40 -19.46
CA LEU A 105 6.70 21.26 -20.32
C LEU A 105 6.38 20.04 -19.45
N TYR A 106 5.66 19.08 -20.02
CA TYR A 106 5.33 17.81 -19.35
C TYR A 106 6.20 16.66 -19.84
N GLY A 107 6.54 15.75 -18.92
CA GLY A 107 7.05 14.43 -19.26
C GLY A 107 6.01 13.61 -20.03
N ARG A 108 6.46 12.53 -20.66
CA ARG A 108 5.61 11.64 -21.46
C ARG A 108 4.72 10.75 -20.62
N HIS A 109 5.26 10.23 -19.52
CA HIS A 109 4.56 9.27 -18.67
C HIS A 109 3.62 9.96 -17.68
N ALA A 110 2.39 9.43 -17.59
CA ALA A 110 1.52 9.75 -16.47
C ALA A 110 2.06 9.02 -15.22
N ILE A 111 2.47 9.79 -14.23
CA ILE A 111 2.98 9.24 -12.97
C ILE A 111 1.84 8.68 -12.14
N THR A 112 0.69 9.37 -12.17
CA THR A 112 -0.53 8.93 -11.48
C THR A 112 -1.75 9.32 -12.29
N LEU A 113 -2.67 8.36 -12.41
CA LEU A 113 -4.03 8.57 -12.88
C LEU A 113 -4.96 8.60 -11.68
N PHE A 114 -5.87 9.56 -11.63
CA PHE A 114 -6.80 9.65 -10.51
C PHE A 114 -8.23 9.97 -10.95
N THR A 115 -9.18 9.47 -10.16
CA THR A 115 -10.60 9.73 -10.29
C THR A 115 -11.04 10.77 -9.26
N GLN A 116 -12.25 11.29 -9.43
CA GLN A 116 -12.87 12.20 -8.49
C GLN A 116 -14.01 11.52 -7.72
N SER A 117 -14.14 11.87 -6.47
CA SER A 117 -15.26 11.44 -5.62
C SER A 117 -15.86 12.62 -4.90
N VAL A 118 -17.11 12.47 -4.48
CA VAL A 118 -17.75 13.38 -3.54
C VAL A 118 -17.74 12.76 -2.15
N VAL A 119 -17.45 13.57 -1.14
CA VAL A 119 -17.62 13.24 0.27
C VAL A 119 -18.78 14.03 0.83
N THR A 120 -19.70 13.31 1.50
CA THR A 120 -20.85 13.86 2.20
C THR A 120 -21.02 13.20 3.56
N PRO A 121 -21.70 13.83 4.53
CA PRO A 121 -22.15 13.15 5.73
C PRO A 121 -23.12 12.00 5.39
N LYS A 122 -22.99 10.84 6.05
CA LYS A 122 -23.81 9.64 5.78
C LYS A 122 -25.32 9.83 5.92
N ASN A 123 -25.74 10.85 6.65
CA ASN A 123 -27.16 11.20 6.85
C ASN A 123 -27.71 12.14 5.76
N LYS A 124 -26.93 12.45 4.74
CA LYS A 124 -27.32 13.35 3.64
C LYS A 124 -27.49 12.60 2.35
N GLU A 125 -28.43 13.08 1.53
CA GLU A 125 -28.59 12.55 0.16
C GLU A 125 -27.42 13.03 -0.72
N ILE A 126 -26.93 12.12 -1.57
CA ILE A 126 -25.85 12.41 -2.51
C ILE A 126 -26.46 13.13 -3.73
N GLU A 127 -26.17 14.41 -3.86
CA GLU A 127 -26.68 15.25 -4.95
C GLU A 127 -25.78 15.21 -6.19
N ILE A 128 -24.48 14.87 -6.02
CA ILE A 128 -23.46 14.89 -7.06
C ILE A 128 -23.09 13.44 -7.42
N LYS A 129 -23.50 12.98 -8.59
CA LYS A 129 -23.18 11.65 -9.16
C LYS A 129 -22.39 11.78 -10.46
N THR A 130 -22.56 12.88 -11.15
CA THR A 130 -21.92 13.16 -12.44
C THR A 130 -21.35 14.58 -12.43
N PHE A 131 -20.40 14.83 -13.34
CA PHE A 131 -19.85 16.18 -13.53
C PHE A 131 -20.94 17.22 -13.79
N ARG A 132 -21.99 16.86 -14.55
CA ARG A 132 -23.10 17.78 -14.85
C ARG A 132 -23.90 18.22 -13.60
N ASP A 133 -23.90 17.42 -12.55
CA ASP A 133 -24.61 17.79 -11.32
C ASP A 133 -24.01 19.02 -10.64
N LEU A 134 -22.72 19.32 -10.91
CA LEU A 134 -22.05 20.55 -10.42
C LEU A 134 -22.63 21.84 -10.98
N SER A 135 -23.43 21.77 -12.06
CA SER A 135 -24.12 22.93 -12.65
C SER A 135 -25.46 23.27 -12.01
N LYS A 136 -25.95 22.48 -11.04
CA LYS A 136 -27.26 22.70 -10.41
C LYS A 136 -27.31 24.06 -9.71
N GLU A 137 -28.37 24.83 -9.92
CA GLU A 137 -28.57 26.10 -9.28
C GLU A 137 -28.70 25.94 -7.76
N GLY A 138 -27.99 26.79 -7.02
CA GLY A 138 -27.99 26.76 -5.56
C GLY A 138 -27.13 25.61 -4.96
N LEU A 139 -26.43 24.82 -5.79
CA LEU A 139 -25.46 23.87 -5.29
C LEU A 139 -24.24 24.59 -4.74
N GLU A 140 -23.79 24.21 -3.56
CA GLU A 140 -22.52 24.62 -2.99
C GLU A 140 -21.63 23.38 -2.81
N VAL A 141 -20.44 23.38 -3.43
CA VAL A 141 -19.48 22.30 -3.35
C VAL A 141 -18.08 22.81 -2.99
N ILE A 142 -17.47 22.22 -1.99
CA ILE A 142 -16.10 22.55 -1.61
C ILE A 142 -15.16 21.83 -2.57
N VAL A 143 -14.24 22.59 -3.18
CA VAL A 143 -13.21 22.10 -4.09
C VAL A 143 -11.85 22.62 -3.66
N ASN A 144 -10.80 21.83 -3.91
CA ASN A 144 -9.43 22.30 -3.67
C ASN A 144 -9.04 23.37 -4.72
N ASP A 145 -8.35 24.40 -4.28
CA ASP A 145 -7.80 25.43 -5.16
C ASP A 145 -6.88 24.78 -6.22
N SER A 146 -7.09 25.14 -7.48
CA SER A 146 -6.33 24.60 -8.63
C SER A 146 -6.46 23.07 -8.87
N SER A 147 -7.46 22.41 -8.26
CA SER A 147 -7.78 21.03 -8.57
C SER A 147 -8.45 20.89 -9.94
N LEU A 148 -8.44 19.66 -10.49
CA LEU A 148 -9.13 19.34 -11.75
C LEU A 148 -10.61 19.76 -11.70
N CYS A 149 -11.31 19.43 -10.60
CA CYS A 149 -12.71 19.82 -10.42
C CYS A 149 -12.91 21.34 -10.46
N HIS A 150 -12.04 22.09 -9.74
CA HIS A 150 -12.09 23.54 -9.73
C HIS A 150 -11.89 24.14 -11.13
N HIS A 151 -10.85 23.72 -11.85
CA HIS A 151 -10.59 24.19 -13.22
C HIS A 151 -11.76 23.88 -14.16
N LEU A 152 -12.28 22.66 -14.14
CA LEU A 152 -13.42 22.28 -14.96
C LEU A 152 -14.66 23.12 -14.63
N MET A 153 -14.94 23.39 -13.34
CA MET A 153 -16.06 24.25 -12.97
C MET A 153 -15.90 25.68 -13.49
N LEU A 154 -14.68 26.22 -13.49
CA LEU A 154 -14.40 27.53 -14.05
C LEU A 154 -14.60 27.55 -15.59
N ASP A 155 -14.06 26.57 -16.28
CA ASP A 155 -14.14 26.47 -17.76
C ASP A 155 -15.59 26.34 -18.25
N TYR A 156 -16.43 25.61 -17.48
CA TYR A 156 -17.85 25.45 -17.81
C TYR A 156 -18.74 26.57 -17.27
N GLY A 157 -18.18 27.60 -16.60
CA GLY A 157 -18.93 28.73 -16.06
C GLY A 157 -19.71 28.39 -14.79
N TRP A 158 -19.36 27.32 -14.06
CA TRP A 158 -20.02 26.89 -12.82
C TRP A 158 -19.28 27.33 -11.57
N GLY A 159 -18.30 28.20 -11.69
CA GLY A 159 -17.45 28.64 -10.58
C GLY A 159 -18.21 29.23 -9.39
N ASN A 160 -19.44 29.80 -9.62
CA ASN A 160 -20.28 30.32 -8.55
C ASN A 160 -20.77 29.24 -7.56
N ASN A 161 -20.75 27.95 -7.97
CA ASN A 161 -21.14 26.82 -7.13
C ASN A 161 -19.94 26.31 -6.32
N ALA A 162 -18.71 26.74 -6.62
CA ALA A 162 -17.51 26.32 -5.97
C ALA A 162 -17.17 27.12 -4.73
N ILE A 163 -17.01 26.46 -3.59
CA ILE A 163 -16.39 27.02 -2.38
C ILE A 163 -14.92 26.56 -2.41
N VAL A 164 -14.02 27.47 -2.78
CA VAL A 164 -12.60 27.14 -2.98
C VAL A 164 -11.89 27.03 -1.63
N SER A 165 -11.27 25.88 -1.36
CA SER A 165 -10.47 25.64 -0.17
C SER A 165 -9.00 25.45 -0.53
N ARG A 166 -8.10 25.98 0.31
CA ARG A 166 -6.65 25.75 0.26
C ARG A 166 -6.16 24.81 1.35
N ASP A 167 -7.06 24.33 2.20
CA ASP A 167 -6.78 23.40 3.30
C ASP A 167 -7.87 22.33 3.31
N MET A 168 -7.66 21.29 2.51
CA MET A 168 -8.64 20.20 2.36
C MET A 168 -8.76 19.36 3.62
N LYS A 169 -7.67 19.21 4.40
CA LYS A 169 -7.69 18.55 5.70
C LYS A 169 -8.69 19.24 6.64
N LYS A 170 -8.60 20.56 6.76
CA LYS A 170 -9.52 21.33 7.59
C LYS A 170 -10.94 21.26 7.06
N SER A 171 -11.13 21.37 5.75
CA SER A 171 -12.45 21.33 5.12
C SER A 171 -13.16 20.02 5.36
N ILE A 172 -12.49 18.88 5.20
CA ILE A 172 -13.12 17.55 5.42
C ILE A 172 -13.45 17.32 6.91
N GLN A 173 -12.60 17.78 7.82
CA GLN A 173 -12.87 17.72 9.25
C GLN A 173 -14.07 18.61 9.62
N GLN A 174 -14.19 19.80 9.02
CA GLN A 174 -15.33 20.68 9.25
C GLN A 174 -16.63 20.07 8.74
N VAL A 175 -16.65 19.47 7.52
CA VAL A 175 -17.81 18.75 6.99
C VAL A 175 -18.24 17.61 7.92
N SER A 176 -17.27 16.89 8.49
CA SER A 176 -17.55 15.82 9.46
C SER A 176 -18.16 16.37 10.77
N ILE A 177 -17.60 17.44 11.32
CA ILE A 177 -18.06 18.01 12.61
C ILE A 177 -19.44 18.68 12.47
N GLU A 178 -19.63 19.46 11.41
CA GLU A 178 -20.88 20.21 11.19
C GLU A 178 -21.99 19.35 10.58
N GLU A 179 -21.65 18.16 10.10
CA GLU A 179 -22.53 17.28 9.33
C GLU A 179 -23.22 18.00 8.17
N LYS A 180 -22.51 18.90 7.52
CA LYS A 180 -22.99 19.76 6.42
C LYS A 180 -21.93 19.95 5.36
N GLY A 181 -22.40 20.20 4.11
CA GLY A 181 -21.53 20.44 2.96
C GLY A 181 -21.15 19.16 2.24
N GLN A 182 -20.50 19.35 1.12
CA GLN A 182 -20.01 18.28 0.25
C GLN A 182 -18.69 18.71 -0.39
N ILE A 183 -17.79 17.76 -0.56
CA ILE A 183 -16.44 18.02 -1.08
C ILE A 183 -16.27 17.18 -2.32
N VAL A 184 -15.83 17.77 -3.44
CA VAL A 184 -15.39 17.01 -4.62
C VAL A 184 -13.89 17.21 -4.81
N TRP A 185 -13.17 16.09 -4.78
CA TRP A 185 -11.73 16.09 -4.96
C TRP A 185 -11.22 14.73 -5.38
N ASN A 186 -9.89 14.58 -5.52
CA ASN A 186 -9.21 13.33 -5.79
C ASN A 186 -9.67 12.22 -4.84
N THR A 187 -10.14 11.10 -5.40
CA THR A 187 -10.70 9.97 -4.65
C THR A 187 -9.73 9.43 -3.60
N LEU A 188 -8.47 9.25 -3.98
CA LEU A 188 -7.46 8.67 -3.11
C LEU A 188 -7.11 9.61 -1.95
N SER A 189 -7.02 10.92 -2.25
CA SER A 189 -6.78 11.95 -1.22
C SER A 189 -7.92 11.99 -0.20
N LEU A 190 -9.16 11.97 -0.66
CA LEU A 190 -10.32 11.94 0.23
C LEU A 190 -10.37 10.66 1.06
N GLN A 191 -10.16 9.49 0.45
CA GLN A 191 -10.12 8.21 1.15
C GLN A 191 -9.03 8.20 2.23
N TRP A 192 -7.85 8.71 1.88
CA TRP A 192 -6.72 8.78 2.80
C TRP A 192 -7.05 9.67 4.02
N LEU A 193 -7.61 10.86 3.79
CA LEU A 193 -8.01 11.78 4.87
C LEU A 193 -9.10 11.18 5.77
N ILE A 194 -10.11 10.52 5.19
CA ILE A 194 -11.17 9.85 5.95
C ILE A 194 -10.56 8.78 6.88
N ASN A 195 -9.71 7.93 6.34
CA ASN A 195 -9.08 6.85 7.10
C ASN A 195 -8.12 7.40 8.17
N ARG A 196 -7.27 8.35 7.82
CA ARG A 196 -6.25 8.92 8.73
C ARG A 196 -6.85 9.62 9.93
N PHE A 197 -7.99 10.29 9.76
CA PHE A 197 -8.67 11.05 10.82
C PHE A 197 -9.90 10.35 11.39
N HIS A 198 -10.14 9.08 11.01
CA HIS A 198 -11.27 8.28 11.49
C HIS A 198 -12.62 9.00 11.36
N LEU A 199 -12.87 9.60 10.16
CA LEU A 199 -14.09 10.34 9.89
C LEU A 199 -15.22 9.40 9.46
N ASP A 200 -15.60 8.48 10.36
CA ASP A 200 -16.52 7.37 10.07
C ASP A 200 -17.96 7.81 9.76
N ASN A 201 -18.32 9.05 10.03
CA ASN A 201 -19.63 9.62 9.71
C ASN A 201 -19.72 10.17 8.29
N LEU A 202 -18.63 10.12 7.52
CA LEU A 202 -18.59 10.54 6.12
C LEU A 202 -18.75 9.35 5.17
N GLU A 203 -19.34 9.63 4.01
CA GLU A 203 -19.46 8.69 2.90
C GLU A 203 -18.72 9.23 1.67
N LEU A 204 -17.93 8.35 1.04
CA LEU A 204 -17.20 8.63 -0.18
C LEU A 204 -17.89 7.96 -1.36
N THR A 205 -18.34 8.75 -2.33
CA THR A 205 -19.03 8.26 -3.53
C THR A 205 -18.30 8.72 -4.79
N PRO A 206 -17.95 7.78 -5.72
CA PRO A 206 -17.34 8.15 -6.98
C PRO A 206 -18.26 9.07 -7.82
N VAL A 207 -17.65 10.08 -8.46
CA VAL A 207 -18.33 10.98 -9.39
C VAL A 207 -17.91 10.64 -10.81
N ASN A 208 -18.90 10.47 -11.70
CA ASN A 208 -18.61 10.26 -13.12
C ASN A 208 -18.20 11.60 -13.79
N MET A 209 -16.90 11.84 -13.82
CA MET A 209 -16.29 13.02 -14.41
C MET A 209 -14.92 12.69 -15.02
N PRO A 210 -14.29 13.60 -15.80
CA PRO A 210 -12.98 13.35 -16.39
C PRO A 210 -11.93 12.93 -15.38
N HIS A 211 -11.08 11.99 -15.77
CA HIS A 211 -9.94 11.57 -14.98
C HIS A 211 -8.85 12.64 -15.02
N GLY A 212 -8.05 12.74 -13.97
CA GLY A 212 -6.86 13.58 -13.96
C GLY A 212 -5.60 12.74 -14.11
N GLU A 213 -4.57 13.39 -14.65
CA GLU A 213 -3.22 12.83 -14.77
C GLU A 213 -2.22 13.77 -14.11
N TYR A 214 -1.35 13.23 -13.26
CA TYR A 214 -0.15 13.94 -12.82
C TYR A 214 1.05 13.50 -13.65
N LYS A 215 1.80 14.48 -14.13
CA LYS A 215 3.06 14.29 -14.87
C LYS A 215 4.16 15.16 -14.30
N PHE A 216 5.41 14.72 -14.45
CA PHE A 216 6.53 15.61 -14.19
C PHE A 216 6.46 16.82 -15.10
N MET A 217 6.80 17.98 -14.55
CA MET A 217 6.81 19.25 -15.25
C MET A 217 8.13 19.96 -14.99
N SER A 218 8.79 20.39 -16.07
CA SER A 218 10.03 21.14 -16.05
C SER A 218 10.11 22.13 -17.20
N LYS A 219 11.01 23.08 -17.14
CA LYS A 219 11.40 23.92 -18.30
C LYS A 219 12.51 23.27 -19.13
N ASP A 220 13.15 22.24 -18.61
CA ASP A 220 14.23 21.49 -19.27
C ASP A 220 13.70 20.17 -19.83
N GLN A 221 13.53 20.11 -21.17
CA GLN A 221 13.07 18.91 -21.85
C GLN A 221 14.03 17.73 -21.69
N HIS A 222 15.33 18.00 -21.61
CA HIS A 222 16.32 16.93 -21.43
C HIS A 222 16.20 16.24 -20.07
N LEU A 223 15.96 17.02 -19.01
CA LEU A 223 15.65 16.48 -17.68
C LEU A 223 14.40 15.61 -17.71
N LEU A 224 13.33 16.07 -18.39
CA LEU A 224 12.10 15.29 -18.52
C LEU A 224 12.34 13.98 -19.29
N ASP A 225 13.13 14.00 -20.38
CA ASP A 225 13.46 12.80 -21.13
C ASP A 225 14.25 11.79 -20.29
N GLN A 226 15.21 12.26 -19.45
CA GLN A 226 15.95 11.40 -18.53
C GLN A 226 15.04 10.79 -17.43
N LEU A 227 14.15 11.59 -16.85
CA LEU A 227 13.18 11.12 -15.87
C LEU A 227 12.19 10.11 -16.45
N ASP A 228 11.71 10.34 -17.67
CA ASP A 228 10.81 9.42 -18.37
C ASP A 228 11.49 8.06 -18.63
N GLU A 229 12.77 8.07 -19.04
CA GLU A 229 13.55 6.85 -19.26
C GLU A 229 13.81 6.11 -17.94
N ALA A 230 14.23 6.81 -16.90
CA ALA A 230 14.45 6.23 -15.59
C ALA A 230 13.15 5.65 -15.02
N TYR A 231 12.02 6.36 -15.15
CA TYR A 231 10.72 5.88 -14.71
C TYR A 231 10.33 4.58 -15.44
N ALA A 232 10.47 4.53 -16.77
CA ALA A 232 10.16 3.35 -17.55
C ALA A 232 11.02 2.14 -17.17
N ASN A 233 12.30 2.34 -16.87
CA ASN A 233 13.22 1.30 -16.42
C ASN A 233 12.81 0.77 -15.04
N LEU A 234 12.62 1.64 -14.04
CA LEU A 234 12.21 1.27 -12.69
C LEU A 234 10.82 0.61 -12.66
N TYR A 235 9.91 1.02 -13.55
CA TYR A 235 8.61 0.39 -13.69
C TYR A 235 8.75 -1.04 -14.25
N THR A 236 9.62 -1.24 -15.24
CA THR A 236 9.89 -2.56 -15.84
C THR A 236 10.58 -3.51 -14.85
N ASP A 237 11.45 -2.99 -14.01
CA ASP A 237 12.19 -3.74 -13.00
C ASP A 237 11.37 -3.98 -11.71
N ASP A 238 10.10 -3.56 -11.71
CA ASP A 238 9.15 -3.70 -10.59
C ASP A 238 9.55 -2.92 -9.31
N GLU A 239 10.39 -1.91 -9.43
CA GLU A 239 10.87 -1.11 -8.29
C GLU A 239 9.90 0.00 -7.87
N ILE A 240 8.95 0.38 -8.72
CA ILE A 240 7.93 1.39 -8.40
C ILE A 240 6.78 0.78 -7.59
N ARG A 241 6.44 -0.50 -7.81
CA ARG A 241 5.35 -1.18 -7.12
C ARG A 241 5.42 -1.16 -5.59
N PRO A 242 6.57 -1.35 -4.94
CA PRO A 242 6.67 -1.20 -3.48
C PRO A 242 6.30 0.21 -3.00
N ILE A 243 6.64 1.26 -3.78
CA ILE A 243 6.29 2.64 -3.47
C ILE A 243 4.77 2.84 -3.61
N GLU A 244 4.17 2.35 -4.71
CA GLU A 244 2.71 2.38 -4.92
C GLU A 244 1.98 1.65 -3.79
N ASN A 245 2.42 0.45 -3.43
CA ASN A 245 1.81 -0.35 -2.37
C ASN A 245 1.86 0.37 -1.02
N LYS A 246 2.98 0.99 -0.69
CA LYS A 246 3.13 1.76 0.55
C LYS A 246 2.09 2.87 0.68
N TRP A 247 1.77 3.57 -0.41
CA TRP A 247 0.98 4.78 -0.37
C TRP A 247 -0.48 4.60 -0.80
N PHE A 248 -0.74 3.74 -1.79
CA PHE A 248 -2.06 3.60 -2.39
C PHE A 248 -2.80 2.36 -1.93
N TYR A 249 -2.05 1.35 -1.54
CA TYR A 249 -2.58 0.09 -1.03
C TYR A 249 -1.91 -0.23 0.31
N PRO A 250 -1.96 0.70 1.31
CA PRO A 250 -1.48 0.34 2.62
C PRO A 250 -2.19 -0.97 2.95
N GLU A 251 -1.41 -2.04 3.14
CA GLU A 251 -1.97 -3.26 3.69
C GLU A 251 -2.84 -2.77 4.84
N HIS A 252 -4.15 -2.95 4.72
CA HIS A 252 -4.96 -2.83 5.90
C HIS A 252 -4.28 -3.82 6.84
N GLU A 253 -3.61 -3.31 7.86
CA GLU A 253 -3.44 -4.10 9.07
C GLU A 253 -4.90 -4.45 9.41
N GLY A 254 -5.37 -5.56 8.83
CA GLY A 254 -6.64 -6.14 9.18
C GLY A 254 -6.58 -6.22 10.69
N PRO A 255 -7.65 -5.96 11.44
CA PRO A 255 -7.59 -5.82 12.88
C PRO A 255 -6.66 -6.90 13.37
N GLY A 256 -5.46 -6.49 13.79
CA GLY A 256 -4.34 -7.39 14.08
C GLY A 256 -4.92 -8.50 14.93
N THR A 257 -4.55 -9.76 14.68
CA THR A 257 -5.16 -10.89 15.39
C THR A 257 -5.34 -10.46 16.85
N PRO A 258 -6.58 -10.34 17.32
CA PRO A 258 -6.83 -9.76 18.65
C PRO A 258 -5.95 -10.48 19.67
N ASP A 259 -5.35 -9.78 20.61
CA ASP A 259 -4.41 -10.35 21.60
C ASP A 259 -4.95 -11.61 22.27
N TRP A 260 -6.27 -11.71 22.45
CA TRP A 260 -6.92 -12.91 23.02
C TRP A 260 -6.70 -14.18 22.18
N VAL A 261 -6.45 -14.08 20.86
CA VAL A 261 -6.14 -15.24 19.99
C VAL A 261 -4.81 -15.85 20.41
N TRP A 262 -3.81 -15.04 20.74
CA TRP A 262 -2.51 -15.51 21.21
C TRP A 262 -2.62 -16.19 22.58
N TYR A 263 -3.52 -15.72 23.45
CA TYR A 263 -3.83 -16.40 24.71
C TYR A 263 -4.48 -17.76 24.49
N LEU A 264 -5.39 -17.88 23.52
CA LEU A 264 -5.98 -19.17 23.15
C LEU A 264 -4.94 -20.16 22.57
N VAL A 265 -4.04 -19.68 21.71
CA VAL A 265 -2.95 -20.49 21.18
C VAL A 265 -2.03 -20.98 22.32
N GLY A 266 -1.67 -20.10 23.22
CA GLY A 266 -0.89 -20.45 24.41
C GLY A 266 -1.59 -21.50 25.28
N LEU A 267 -2.89 -21.33 25.56
CA LEU A 267 -3.69 -22.29 26.32
C LEU A 267 -3.74 -23.67 25.62
N ALA A 268 -3.97 -23.68 24.30
CA ALA A 268 -3.98 -24.93 23.52
C ALA A 268 -2.65 -25.68 23.59
N LEU A 269 -1.52 -24.97 23.52
CA LEU A 269 -0.19 -25.56 23.66
C LEU A 269 0.03 -26.14 25.05
N ILE A 270 -0.44 -25.47 26.10
CA ILE A 270 -0.36 -25.97 27.48
C ILE A 270 -1.18 -27.26 27.63
N LEU A 271 -2.42 -27.27 27.15
CA LEU A 271 -3.28 -28.45 27.19
C LEU A 271 -2.67 -29.64 26.41
N LEU A 272 -2.05 -29.37 25.26
CA LEU A 272 -1.34 -30.39 24.49
C LEU A 272 -0.15 -30.97 25.26
N ALA A 273 0.63 -30.11 25.92
CA ALA A 273 1.74 -30.56 26.76
C ALA A 273 1.26 -31.44 27.92
N ILE A 274 0.17 -31.04 28.61
CA ILE A 274 -0.45 -31.84 29.66
C ILE A 274 -0.91 -33.20 29.14
N ALA A 275 -1.56 -33.27 27.98
CA ALA A 275 -2.01 -34.50 27.36
C ALA A 275 -0.84 -35.43 27.02
N ILE A 276 0.27 -34.90 26.50
CA ILE A 276 1.48 -35.66 26.22
C ILE A 276 2.06 -36.25 27.52
N VAL A 277 2.21 -35.43 28.57
CA VAL A 277 2.72 -35.89 29.87
C VAL A 277 1.81 -36.97 30.46
N TYR A 278 0.49 -36.77 30.40
CA TYR A 278 -0.47 -37.78 30.89
C TYR A 278 -0.32 -39.11 30.09
N THR A 279 -0.21 -39.04 28.79
CA THR A 279 -0.04 -40.21 27.92
C THR A 279 1.26 -41.00 28.27
N VAL A 280 2.36 -40.27 28.50
CA VAL A 280 3.64 -40.86 28.89
C VAL A 280 3.52 -41.54 30.24
N ILE A 281 2.94 -40.87 31.23
CA ILE A 281 2.72 -41.43 32.57
C ILE A 281 1.83 -42.69 32.50
N TYR A 282 0.74 -42.62 31.73
CA TYR A 282 -0.17 -43.76 31.52
C TYR A 282 0.55 -44.97 30.86
N GLN A 283 1.36 -44.74 29.87
CA GLN A 283 2.15 -45.80 29.21
C GLN A 283 3.18 -46.42 30.16
N LEU A 284 3.86 -45.61 30.97
CA LEU A 284 4.81 -46.09 31.97
C LEU A 284 4.11 -46.89 33.07
N HIS A 285 2.94 -46.47 33.50
CA HIS A 285 2.13 -47.21 34.47
C HIS A 285 1.68 -48.57 33.91
N ASN A 286 1.12 -48.60 32.70
CA ASN A 286 0.68 -49.81 32.02
C ASN A 286 1.85 -50.79 31.81
N ARG A 287 3.03 -50.31 31.43
CA ARG A 287 4.24 -51.16 31.29
C ARG A 287 4.63 -51.78 32.63
N ARG A 288 4.51 -51.04 33.78
CA ARG A 288 4.80 -51.59 35.09
C ARG A 288 3.78 -52.66 35.50
N VAL A 289 2.48 -52.39 35.31
CA VAL A 289 1.40 -53.34 35.59
C VAL A 289 1.55 -54.62 34.77
N THR A 290 1.82 -54.48 33.47
CA THR A 290 1.99 -55.62 32.56
C THR A 290 3.21 -56.46 32.98
N LYS A 291 4.33 -55.84 33.36
CA LYS A 291 5.53 -56.53 33.85
C LYS A 291 5.25 -57.25 35.18
N ALA A 292 4.54 -56.63 36.11
CA ALA A 292 4.17 -57.21 37.41
C ALA A 292 3.26 -58.43 37.19
N ASN A 293 2.24 -58.32 36.35
CA ASN A 293 1.35 -59.43 35.99
C ASN A 293 2.07 -60.60 35.31
N SER A 294 3.03 -60.31 34.41
CA SER A 294 3.82 -61.34 33.74
C SER A 294 4.73 -62.07 34.73
N GLN A 295 5.32 -61.38 35.69
CA GLN A 295 6.12 -61.98 36.77
C GLN A 295 5.27 -62.84 37.70
N LEU A 296 4.06 -62.37 38.08
CA LEU A 296 3.13 -63.14 38.88
C LEU A 296 2.71 -64.42 38.17
N ASN A 297 2.31 -64.32 36.92
CA ASN A 297 1.94 -65.50 36.11
C ASN A 297 3.08 -66.49 35.96
N ARG A 298 4.33 -66.01 35.80
CA ARG A 298 5.50 -66.90 35.77
C ARG A 298 5.71 -67.62 37.12
N ARG A 299 5.56 -66.90 38.25
CA ARG A 299 5.67 -67.52 39.57
C ARG A 299 4.57 -68.54 39.82
N LEU A 300 3.31 -68.24 39.44
CA LEU A 300 2.21 -69.19 39.50
C LEU A 300 2.45 -70.43 38.65
N ALA A 301 2.95 -70.27 37.39
CA ALA A 301 3.32 -71.44 36.55
C ALA A 301 4.36 -72.33 37.19
N LEU A 302 5.42 -71.74 37.75
CA LEU A 302 6.46 -72.50 38.48
C LEU A 302 5.92 -73.25 39.71
N ILE A 303 5.04 -72.63 40.51
CA ILE A 303 4.42 -73.26 41.68
C ILE A 303 3.54 -74.46 41.20
N ILE A 304 2.76 -74.25 40.13
CA ILE A 304 1.92 -75.29 39.58
C ILE A 304 2.77 -76.48 39.09
N GLU A 305 3.87 -76.22 38.38
CA GLU A 305 4.80 -77.23 37.84
C GLU A 305 5.50 -78.02 38.95
N THR A 306 5.92 -77.30 40.03
CA THR A 306 6.63 -77.95 41.14
C THR A 306 5.74 -78.69 42.14
N SER A 307 4.50 -78.31 42.31
CA SER A 307 3.57 -78.86 43.33
C SER A 307 2.73 -80.05 42.86
N LYS A 308 2.87 -80.47 41.58
CA LYS A 308 2.02 -81.51 40.97
C LYS A 308 0.51 -81.38 41.13
N VAL A 309 0.05 -80.09 41.28
CA VAL A 309 -1.36 -79.78 41.42
C VAL A 309 -1.97 -79.75 40.03
N ARG A 310 -3.03 -80.49 39.80
CA ARG A 310 -3.84 -80.42 38.59
C ARG A 310 -4.83 -79.27 38.67
N MET A 311 -4.78 -78.33 37.72
CA MET A 311 -5.74 -77.23 37.64
C MET A 311 -6.80 -77.46 36.56
N TRP A 312 -7.98 -77.07 36.83
CA TRP A 312 -9.07 -76.98 35.88
C TRP A 312 -9.65 -75.59 35.81
N THR A 313 -10.19 -75.21 34.70
CA THR A 313 -10.90 -73.97 34.50
C THR A 313 -12.31 -74.28 34.10
N TYR A 314 -13.27 -73.53 34.69
CA TYR A 314 -14.66 -73.60 34.30
C TYR A 314 -15.07 -72.31 33.64
N ASP A 315 -15.46 -72.37 32.34
CA ASP A 315 -16.01 -71.21 31.68
C ASP A 315 -17.52 -71.11 32.02
N VAL A 316 -17.86 -70.08 32.77
CA VAL A 316 -19.24 -69.88 33.27
C VAL A 316 -20.19 -69.53 32.11
N LYS A 317 -19.70 -68.94 31.03
CA LYS A 317 -20.49 -68.49 29.91
C LYS A 317 -20.87 -69.65 28.99
N ASP A 318 -19.90 -70.52 28.74
CA ASP A 318 -20.08 -71.67 27.82
C ASP A 318 -20.35 -72.98 28.61
N GLN A 319 -20.35 -72.95 29.93
CA GLN A 319 -20.59 -74.09 30.86
C GLN A 319 -19.64 -75.29 30.59
N LEU A 320 -18.39 -74.98 30.17
CA LEU A 320 -17.41 -75.98 29.80
C LEU A 320 -16.31 -76.10 30.85
N PHE A 321 -15.93 -77.35 31.20
CA PHE A 321 -14.75 -77.69 31.99
C PHE A 321 -13.55 -77.98 31.09
N ALA A 322 -12.46 -77.29 31.32
CA ALA A 322 -11.21 -77.57 30.67
C ALA A 322 -10.11 -78.00 31.68
N TRP A 323 -9.52 -79.16 31.48
CA TRP A 323 -8.33 -79.53 32.24
C TRP A 323 -7.14 -78.90 31.58
N ARG A 324 -6.25 -78.32 32.36
CA ARG A 324 -4.99 -77.86 31.85
C ARG A 324 -4.02 -79.03 31.85
N ASN A 325 -3.94 -79.74 30.74
CA ASN A 325 -2.91 -80.74 30.52
C ASN A 325 -1.61 -80.08 30.13
N ASP A 326 -0.60 -80.18 30.96
CA ASP A 326 0.75 -79.83 30.54
C ASP A 326 1.29 -81.06 29.73
N ASN A 327 1.50 -80.84 28.47
CA ASN A 327 2.51 -81.62 27.68
C ASN A 327 3.64 -80.68 27.40
#